data_24c473e965d93e91ab25afc4a80497d6
#
_entry.id   24c473e965d93e91ab25afc4a80497d6
#
_cell.length_a   1.000
_cell.length_b   1.000
_cell.length_c   1.000
_cell.angle_alpha   90.00
_cell.angle_beta   90.00
_cell.angle_gamma   90.00
#
_symmetry.space_group_name_H-M   'P 1'
#
loop_
_entity.id
_entity.type
_entity.pdbx_description
1 polymer ?
#
loop_
_entity_poly.entity_id
_entity_poly.type
_entity_poly.pdbx_seq_one_letter_code
_entity_poly.pdbx_strand_id
1 'polypeptide(L)'
;MSMVDRDGSTILRTSLVAALIGLALVAAVMEVHADLAPRENRQEAERLRFDRLWTAHVATVDRALARHDVSGAVVAWQDAYGAALASRGWEGMIAVGDAFLRIGAEAGSLRGSRPNARQAYLNALIRAHRDGSADGMRRAAEAFAALGDEAVAEHCFRVADQLAARGPRS
;
A
#
# COMPACT_ATOMS: atom_id res chain seq x y z
N MET A 1 70.57 -28.02 15.26
CA MET A 1 69.56 -27.92 16.30
C MET A 1 68.64 -26.80 15.95
N SER A 2 67.60 -27.08 15.22
CA SER A 2 66.51 -26.11 14.94
C SER A 2 65.30 -26.91 14.43
N MET A 3 64.57 -27.37 15.38
CA MET A 3 63.25 -27.98 15.17
C MET A 3 62.27 -27.12 16.01
N VAL A 4 61.13 -26.86 15.49
CA VAL A 4 59.98 -26.10 16.02
C VAL A 4 59.82 -24.74 15.32
N ASP A 5 59.00 -24.76 14.31
CA ASP A 5 57.97 -23.70 14.04
C ASP A 5 57.06 -24.03 12.85
N ARG A 6 56.54 -25.29 12.77
CA ARG A 6 55.59 -25.68 11.70
C ARG A 6 54.15 -25.89 12.14
N ASP A 7 53.91 -25.95 13.44
CA ASP A 7 52.55 -26.32 13.96
C ASP A 7 51.63 -25.13 14.19
N GLY A 8 52.17 -23.91 14.49
CA GLY A 8 51.36 -22.74 14.77
C GLY A 8 50.59 -22.17 13.55
N SER A 9 51.19 -22.29 12.35
CA SER A 9 50.58 -21.74 11.13
C SER A 9 49.43 -22.61 10.56
N THR A 10 49.51 -23.91 10.83
CA THR A 10 48.46 -24.85 10.40
C THR A 10 47.21 -24.75 11.28
N ILE A 11 47.37 -24.57 12.56
CA ILE A 11 46.23 -24.39 13.53
C ILE A 11 45.50 -23.10 13.25
N LEU A 12 46.21 -21.99 12.98
CA LEU A 12 45.58 -20.72 12.64
C LEU A 12 44.80 -20.77 11.31
N ARG A 13 45.30 -21.45 10.32
CA ARG A 13 44.65 -21.61 9.00
C ARG A 13 43.40 -22.46 9.09
N THR A 14 43.42 -23.54 9.84
CA THR A 14 42.25 -24.41 10.05
C THR A 14 41.14 -23.71 10.85
N SER A 15 41.49 -22.90 11.85
CA SER A 15 40.51 -22.11 12.59
C SER A 15 39.85 -21.03 11.75
N LEU A 16 40.60 -20.39 10.86
CA LEU A 16 40.08 -19.33 10.00
C LEU A 16 39.13 -19.89 8.91
N VAL A 17 39.45 -21.04 8.36
CA VAL A 17 38.59 -21.75 7.40
C VAL A 17 37.31 -22.24 8.07
N ALA A 18 37.38 -22.77 9.27
CA ALA A 18 36.20 -23.20 10.03
C ALA A 18 35.27 -22.03 10.38
N ALA A 19 35.84 -20.85 10.72
CA ALA A 19 35.07 -19.64 10.99
C ALA A 19 34.36 -19.10 9.71
N LEU A 20 35.04 -19.15 8.55
CA LEU A 20 34.45 -18.72 7.28
C LEU A 20 33.33 -19.67 6.81
N ILE A 21 33.50 -20.98 6.99
CA ILE A 21 32.45 -21.98 6.69
C ILE A 21 31.26 -21.78 7.62
N GLY A 22 31.49 -21.52 8.90
CA GLY A 22 30.44 -21.23 9.87
C GLY A 22 29.64 -19.97 9.51
N LEU A 23 30.34 -18.90 9.09
CA LEU A 23 29.70 -17.65 8.65
C LEU A 23 28.89 -17.83 7.36
N ALA A 24 29.42 -18.59 6.39
CA ALA A 24 28.71 -18.90 5.15
C ALA A 24 27.46 -19.77 5.39
N LEU A 25 27.52 -20.73 6.32
CA LEU A 25 26.37 -21.54 6.74
C LEU A 25 25.30 -20.71 7.43
N VAL A 26 25.68 -19.77 8.30
CA VAL A 26 24.73 -18.85 8.96
C VAL A 26 24.08 -17.93 7.93
N ALA A 27 24.84 -17.41 6.96
CA ALA A 27 24.28 -16.59 5.89
C ALA A 27 23.30 -17.38 5.02
N ALA A 28 23.64 -18.62 4.62
CA ALA A 28 22.77 -19.49 3.85
C ALA A 28 21.50 -19.88 4.61
N VAL A 29 21.59 -20.13 5.93
CA VAL A 29 20.43 -20.39 6.77
C VAL A 29 19.55 -19.16 6.93
N MET A 30 20.15 -17.97 7.02
CA MET A 30 19.38 -16.69 7.03
C MET A 30 18.66 -16.44 5.71
N GLU A 31 19.28 -16.71 4.56
CA GLU A 31 18.64 -16.59 3.24
C GLU A 31 17.48 -17.59 3.09
N VAL A 32 17.67 -18.86 3.48
CA VAL A 32 16.62 -19.88 3.46
C VAL A 32 15.46 -19.52 4.40
N HIS A 33 15.73 -18.93 5.56
CA HIS A 33 14.67 -18.47 6.48
C HIS A 33 13.93 -17.25 5.96
N ALA A 34 14.60 -16.34 5.23
CA ALA A 34 13.96 -15.22 4.56
C ALA A 34 13.02 -15.69 3.43
N ASP A 35 13.36 -16.79 2.74
CA ASP A 35 12.50 -17.40 1.72
C ASP A 35 11.33 -18.21 2.28
N LEU A 36 11.44 -18.67 3.52
CA LEU A 36 10.38 -19.41 4.25
C LEU A 36 9.43 -18.48 5.01
N ALA A 37 9.64 -17.14 4.99
CA ALA A 37 8.67 -16.22 5.56
C ALA A 37 7.30 -16.46 4.88
N PRO A 38 6.22 -16.71 5.65
CA PRO A 38 4.90 -16.95 5.09
C PRO A 38 4.58 -15.89 4.03
N ARG A 39 4.04 -16.32 2.90
CA ARG A 39 3.65 -15.40 1.79
C ARG A 39 2.76 -14.27 2.28
N GLU A 40 1.96 -14.54 3.31
CA GLU A 40 1.10 -13.58 3.99
C GLU A 40 1.89 -12.41 4.59
N ASN A 41 2.99 -12.64 5.28
CA ASN A 41 3.82 -11.59 5.87
C ASN A 41 4.48 -10.69 4.81
N ARG A 42 4.86 -11.26 3.65
CA ARG A 42 5.40 -10.47 2.54
C ARG A 42 4.32 -9.59 1.92
N GLN A 43 3.13 -10.14 1.69
CA GLN A 43 2.00 -9.39 1.12
C GLN A 43 1.55 -8.26 2.06
N GLU A 44 1.51 -8.52 3.36
CA GLU A 44 1.18 -7.49 4.36
C GLU A 44 2.24 -6.39 4.44
N ALA A 45 3.52 -6.74 4.42
CA ALA A 45 4.61 -5.76 4.39
C ALA A 45 4.59 -4.90 3.12
N GLU A 46 4.30 -5.50 1.96
CA GLU A 46 4.12 -4.78 0.70
C GLU A 46 2.91 -3.85 0.75
N ARG A 47 1.77 -4.33 1.26
CA ARG A 47 0.57 -3.52 1.45
C ARG A 47 0.87 -2.30 2.32
N LEU A 48 1.45 -2.49 3.50
CA LEU A 48 1.81 -1.40 4.42
C LEU A 48 2.81 -0.41 3.79
N ARG A 49 3.72 -0.90 2.94
CA ARG A 49 4.62 -0.04 2.17
C ARG A 49 3.86 0.85 1.20
N PHE A 50 2.96 0.28 0.42
CA PHE A 50 2.17 1.05 -0.56
C PHE A 50 1.15 1.96 0.11
N ASP A 51 0.60 1.57 1.28
CA ASP A 51 -0.28 2.44 2.08
C ASP A 51 0.46 3.70 2.54
N ARG A 52 1.71 3.60 2.97
CA ARG A 52 2.54 4.77 3.30
C ARG A 52 2.87 5.61 2.07
N LEU A 53 3.10 4.97 0.92
CA LEU A 53 3.44 5.69 -0.32
C LEU A 53 2.26 6.52 -0.82
N TRP A 54 1.06 5.93 -0.97
CA TRP A 54 -0.08 6.71 -1.45
C TRP A 54 -0.45 7.84 -0.48
N THR A 55 -0.36 7.61 0.83
CA THR A 55 -0.58 8.64 1.85
C THR A 55 0.40 9.81 1.69
N ALA A 56 1.69 9.52 1.49
CA ALA A 56 2.71 10.55 1.28
C ALA A 56 2.48 11.35 -0.01
N HIS A 57 2.07 10.68 -1.10
CA HIS A 57 1.77 11.34 -2.36
C HIS A 57 0.49 12.18 -2.29
N VAL A 58 -0.56 11.74 -1.60
CA VAL A 58 -1.76 12.56 -1.35
C VAL A 58 -1.40 13.82 -0.55
N ALA A 59 -0.55 13.70 0.47
CA ALA A 59 -0.04 14.87 1.19
C ALA A 59 0.77 15.80 0.29
N THR A 60 1.43 15.28 -0.75
CA THR A 60 2.12 16.10 -1.76
C THR A 60 1.13 16.84 -2.65
N VAL A 61 0.01 16.19 -3.03
CA VAL A 61 -1.12 16.85 -3.72
C VAL A 61 -1.60 18.05 -2.92
N ASP A 62 -1.88 17.85 -1.62
CA ASP A 62 -2.42 18.90 -0.76
C ASP A 62 -1.43 20.08 -0.62
N ARG A 63 -0.13 19.79 -0.52
CA ARG A 63 0.92 20.83 -0.50
C ARG A 63 1.02 21.61 -1.82
N ALA A 64 0.83 20.95 -2.96
CA ALA A 64 0.81 21.61 -4.25
C ALA A 64 -0.41 22.51 -4.40
N LEU A 65 -1.60 22.03 -4.01
CA LEU A 65 -2.84 22.81 -4.01
C LEU A 65 -2.75 24.03 -3.09
N ALA A 66 -2.12 23.89 -1.90
CA ALA A 66 -1.90 25.02 -0.98
C ALA A 66 -1.02 26.13 -1.60
N ARG A 67 -0.27 25.83 -2.66
CA ARG A 67 0.53 26.80 -3.44
C ARG A 67 -0.11 27.19 -4.78
N HIS A 68 -1.36 26.78 -5.01
CA HIS A 68 -2.08 26.94 -6.29
C HIS A 68 -1.35 26.29 -7.48
N ASP A 69 -0.49 25.29 -7.23
CA ASP A 69 0.23 24.52 -8.24
C ASP A 69 -0.60 23.31 -8.68
N VAL A 70 -1.58 23.56 -9.54
CA VAL A 70 -2.46 22.52 -10.08
C VAL A 70 -1.67 21.47 -10.87
N SER A 71 -0.66 21.89 -11.62
CA SER A 71 0.17 20.98 -12.42
C SER A 71 0.97 20.02 -11.54
N GLY A 72 1.62 20.55 -10.50
CA GLY A 72 2.33 19.73 -9.51
C GLY A 72 1.38 18.82 -8.73
N ALA A 73 0.16 19.27 -8.44
CA ALA A 73 -0.86 18.45 -7.79
C ALA A 73 -1.29 17.26 -8.67
N VAL A 74 -1.44 17.46 -10.00
CA VAL A 74 -1.78 16.37 -10.94
C VAL A 74 -0.66 15.34 -11.01
N VAL A 75 0.61 15.74 -11.08
CA VAL A 75 1.76 14.82 -11.08
C VAL A 75 1.78 14.00 -9.80
N ALA A 76 1.70 14.65 -8.63
CA ALA A 76 1.67 13.97 -7.35
C ALA A 76 0.46 13.01 -7.20
N TRP A 77 -0.68 13.37 -7.80
CA TRP A 77 -1.86 12.51 -7.83
C TRP A 77 -1.63 11.24 -8.66
N GLN A 78 -0.94 11.32 -9.80
CA GLN A 78 -0.62 10.14 -10.60
C GLN A 78 0.21 9.14 -9.81
N ASP A 79 1.21 9.62 -9.05
CA ASP A 79 2.02 8.80 -8.16
C ASP A 79 1.17 8.19 -7.03
N ALA A 80 0.28 8.99 -6.41
CA ALA A 80 -0.65 8.53 -5.39
C ALA A 80 -1.58 7.44 -5.92
N TYR A 81 -2.12 7.62 -7.14
CA TYR A 81 -3.02 6.66 -7.77
C TYR A 81 -2.30 5.33 -8.06
N GLY A 82 -1.08 5.37 -8.59
CA GLY A 82 -0.25 4.19 -8.81
C GLY A 82 0.02 3.42 -7.51
N ALA A 83 0.41 4.12 -6.45
CA ALA A 83 0.64 3.52 -5.13
C ALA A 83 -0.66 2.95 -4.52
N ALA A 84 -1.80 3.65 -4.64
CA ALA A 84 -3.10 3.17 -4.18
C ALA A 84 -3.58 1.94 -4.96
N LEU A 85 -3.27 1.83 -6.25
CA LEU A 85 -3.53 0.62 -7.02
C LEU A 85 -2.71 -0.56 -6.49
N ALA A 86 -1.43 -0.35 -6.18
CA ALA A 86 -0.52 -1.38 -5.71
C ALA A 86 -0.82 -1.83 -4.27
N SER A 87 -1.35 -0.95 -3.41
CA SER A 87 -1.73 -1.27 -2.02
C SER A 87 -2.84 -2.31 -1.93
N ARG A 88 -3.67 -2.42 -2.97
CA ARG A 88 -4.85 -3.30 -3.04
C ARG A 88 -5.94 -3.01 -2.01
N GLY A 89 -5.73 -2.08 -1.07
CA GLY A 89 -6.73 -1.61 -0.13
C GLY A 89 -7.78 -0.70 -0.79
N TRP A 90 -8.94 -0.57 -0.18
CA TRP A 90 -9.99 0.35 -0.63
C TRP A 90 -9.71 1.80 -0.20
N GLU A 91 -9.00 1.99 0.90
CA GLU A 91 -8.71 3.29 1.52
C GLU A 91 -7.98 4.23 0.57
N GLY A 92 -6.91 3.71 -0.07
CA GLY A 92 -6.12 4.48 -1.03
C GLY A 92 -6.94 4.94 -2.23
N MET A 93 -7.89 4.11 -2.69
CA MET A 93 -8.75 4.46 -3.83
C MET A 93 -9.76 5.56 -3.48
N ILE A 94 -10.31 5.57 -2.26
CA ILE A 94 -11.12 6.70 -1.76
C ILE A 94 -10.27 7.97 -1.71
N ALA A 95 -9.09 7.89 -1.09
CA ALA A 95 -8.22 9.05 -0.90
C ALA A 95 -7.79 9.71 -2.23
N VAL A 96 -7.47 8.91 -3.26
CA VAL A 96 -7.10 9.46 -4.57
C VAL A 96 -8.29 10.01 -5.35
N GLY A 97 -9.49 9.44 -5.16
CA GLY A 97 -10.73 10.01 -5.69
C GLY A 97 -11.02 11.39 -5.10
N ASP A 98 -10.96 11.51 -3.77
CA ASP A 98 -11.14 12.76 -3.04
C ASP A 98 -10.07 13.80 -3.46
N ALA A 99 -8.81 13.38 -3.60
CA ALA A 99 -7.74 14.25 -4.05
C ALA A 99 -7.98 14.80 -5.46
N PHE A 100 -8.51 13.98 -6.38
CA PHE A 100 -8.81 14.43 -7.74
C PHE A 100 -9.94 15.44 -7.79
N LEU A 101 -10.96 15.31 -6.91
CA LEU A 101 -12.02 16.34 -6.78
C LEU A 101 -11.45 17.67 -6.26
N ARG A 102 -10.52 17.64 -5.29
CA ARG A 102 -9.86 18.86 -4.81
C ARG A 102 -9.03 19.54 -5.91
N ILE A 103 -8.30 18.77 -6.72
CA ILE A 103 -7.59 19.29 -7.91
C ILE A 103 -8.59 19.94 -8.88
N GLY A 104 -9.71 19.28 -9.16
CA GLY A 104 -10.74 19.82 -10.04
C GLY A 104 -11.40 21.09 -9.51
N ALA A 105 -11.60 21.20 -8.20
CA ALA A 105 -12.11 22.41 -7.57
C ALA A 105 -11.14 23.58 -7.72
N GLU A 106 -9.85 23.36 -7.46
CA GLU A 106 -8.79 24.38 -7.61
C GLU A 106 -8.62 24.83 -9.07
N ALA A 107 -8.72 23.88 -10.01
CA ALA A 107 -8.65 24.17 -11.44
C ALA A 107 -9.92 24.80 -12.03
N GLY A 108 -10.97 25.04 -11.23
CA GLY A 108 -12.26 25.51 -11.72
C GLY A 108 -13.01 24.51 -12.61
N SER A 109 -12.60 23.24 -12.63
CA SER A 109 -13.11 22.18 -13.52
C SER A 109 -13.65 20.97 -12.73
N LEU A 110 -14.46 21.24 -11.71
CA LEU A 110 -15.01 20.19 -10.85
C LEU A 110 -15.84 19.14 -11.64
N ARG A 111 -16.57 19.58 -12.69
CA ARG A 111 -17.30 18.65 -13.55
C ARG A 111 -16.40 17.69 -14.30
N GLY A 112 -15.24 18.16 -14.76
CA GLY A 112 -14.26 17.34 -15.48
C GLY A 112 -13.55 16.32 -14.58
N SER A 113 -13.47 16.57 -13.28
CA SER A 113 -12.82 15.67 -12.33
C SER A 113 -13.73 14.54 -11.83
N ARG A 114 -15.06 14.70 -11.88
CA ARG A 114 -16.04 13.71 -11.41
C ARG A 114 -15.87 12.31 -12.02
N PRO A 115 -15.69 12.14 -13.36
CA PRO A 115 -15.55 10.81 -13.94
C PRO A 115 -14.35 10.03 -13.38
N ASN A 116 -13.20 10.68 -13.20
CA ASN A 116 -12.00 10.05 -12.66
C ASN A 116 -12.15 9.72 -11.16
N ALA A 117 -12.74 10.63 -10.39
CA ALA A 117 -13.06 10.35 -8.98
C ALA A 117 -14.04 9.18 -8.87
N ARG A 118 -15.08 9.14 -9.70
CA ARG A 118 -16.04 8.04 -9.76
C ARG A 118 -15.37 6.71 -10.07
N GLN A 119 -14.40 6.70 -10.99
CA GLN A 119 -13.65 5.48 -11.31
C GLN A 119 -12.83 4.99 -10.11
N ALA A 120 -12.19 5.89 -9.37
CA ALA A 120 -11.46 5.55 -8.14
C ALA A 120 -12.42 4.99 -7.08
N TYR A 121 -13.58 5.59 -6.88
CA TYR A 121 -14.59 5.11 -5.94
C TYR A 121 -15.19 3.75 -6.33
N LEU A 122 -15.36 3.46 -7.64
CA LEU A 122 -15.74 2.12 -8.09
C LEU A 122 -14.69 1.07 -7.75
N ASN A 123 -13.42 1.39 -7.91
CA ASN A 123 -12.34 0.50 -7.48
C ASN A 123 -12.35 0.28 -5.96
N ALA A 124 -12.59 1.33 -5.17
CA ALA A 124 -12.72 1.22 -3.73
C ALA A 124 -13.90 0.31 -3.34
N LEU A 125 -15.06 0.52 -3.94
CA LEU A 125 -16.26 -0.29 -3.75
C LEU A 125 -16.01 -1.77 -3.99
N ILE A 126 -15.41 -2.12 -5.16
CA ILE A 126 -15.11 -3.50 -5.54
C ILE A 126 -14.18 -4.15 -4.50
N ARG A 127 -13.15 -3.41 -4.05
CA ARG A 127 -12.20 -3.91 -3.04
C ARG A 127 -12.86 -4.09 -1.69
N ALA A 128 -13.61 -3.09 -1.21
CA ALA A 128 -14.33 -3.15 0.05
C ALA A 128 -15.33 -4.33 0.08
N HIS A 129 -16.03 -4.56 -1.02
CA HIS A 129 -16.96 -5.69 -1.14
C HIS A 129 -16.23 -7.04 -1.11
N ARG A 130 -15.13 -7.18 -1.88
CA ARG A 130 -14.30 -8.38 -1.90
C ARG A 130 -13.74 -8.71 -0.52
N ASP A 131 -13.28 -7.69 0.20
CA ASP A 131 -12.65 -7.83 1.51
C ASP A 131 -13.71 -7.99 2.64
N GLY A 132 -15.01 -7.87 2.31
CA GLY A 132 -16.10 -7.94 3.28
C GLY A 132 -16.11 -6.77 4.27
N SER A 133 -15.54 -5.63 3.89
CA SER A 133 -15.39 -4.44 4.74
C SER A 133 -16.69 -3.62 4.74
N ALA A 134 -17.44 -3.68 5.85
CA ALA A 134 -18.61 -2.83 6.06
C ALA A 134 -18.24 -1.34 6.06
N ASP A 135 -17.09 -0.99 6.66
CA ASP A 135 -16.60 0.38 6.71
C ASP A 135 -16.20 0.88 5.33
N GLY A 136 -15.51 0.06 4.54
CA GLY A 136 -15.16 0.40 3.16
C GLY A 136 -16.39 0.60 2.28
N MET A 137 -17.42 -0.24 2.44
CA MET A 137 -18.70 -0.08 1.73
C MET A 137 -19.39 1.22 2.12
N ARG A 138 -19.39 1.59 3.41
CA ARG A 138 -19.98 2.84 3.90
C ARG A 138 -19.23 4.06 3.37
N ARG A 139 -17.89 4.03 3.40
CA ARG A 139 -17.07 5.12 2.83
C ARG A 139 -17.27 5.27 1.31
N ALA A 140 -17.42 4.17 0.58
CA ALA A 140 -17.74 4.22 -0.85
C ALA A 140 -19.14 4.83 -1.08
N ALA A 141 -20.15 4.45 -0.26
CA ALA A 141 -21.49 5.02 -0.33
C ALA A 141 -21.48 6.55 -0.14
N GLU A 142 -20.78 7.05 0.88
CA GLU A 142 -20.61 8.48 1.13
C GLU A 142 -19.96 9.21 -0.06
N ALA A 143 -18.92 8.60 -0.65
CA ALA A 143 -18.23 9.15 -1.81
C ALA A 143 -19.15 9.23 -3.06
N PHE A 144 -19.98 8.22 -3.30
CA PHE A 144 -20.97 8.23 -4.37
C PHE A 144 -22.10 9.23 -4.11
N ALA A 145 -22.59 9.34 -2.88
CA ALA A 145 -23.57 10.36 -2.50
C ALA A 145 -23.04 11.77 -2.77
N ALA A 146 -21.78 12.06 -2.43
CA ALA A 146 -21.14 13.33 -2.71
C ALA A 146 -21.01 13.64 -4.22
N LEU A 147 -20.98 12.60 -5.08
CA LEU A 147 -21.06 12.76 -6.52
C LEU A 147 -22.51 12.91 -7.05
N GLY A 148 -23.54 12.74 -6.20
CA GLY A 148 -24.95 12.70 -6.61
C GLY A 148 -25.37 11.36 -7.23
N ASP A 149 -24.60 10.32 -7.08
CA ASP A 149 -24.90 8.93 -7.53
C ASP A 149 -25.75 8.20 -6.46
N GLU A 150 -26.92 8.75 -6.11
CA GLU A 150 -27.77 8.32 -4.99
C GLU A 150 -28.11 6.81 -5.04
N ALA A 151 -28.48 6.29 -6.20
CA ALA A 151 -28.83 4.87 -6.35
C ALA A 151 -27.67 3.93 -6.02
N VAL A 152 -26.42 4.31 -6.38
CA VAL A 152 -25.22 3.56 -6.01
C VAL A 152 -24.94 3.69 -4.53
N ALA A 153 -25.07 4.90 -3.97
CA ALA A 153 -24.86 5.15 -2.55
C ALA A 153 -25.82 4.31 -1.68
N GLU A 154 -27.13 4.32 -1.98
CA GLU A 154 -28.12 3.52 -1.27
C GLU A 154 -27.84 2.02 -1.34
N HIS A 155 -27.42 1.52 -2.52
CA HIS A 155 -27.02 0.13 -2.65
C HIS A 155 -25.83 -0.21 -1.76
N CYS A 156 -24.80 0.64 -1.73
CA CYS A 156 -23.61 0.45 -0.92
C CYS A 156 -23.92 0.48 0.59
N PHE A 157 -24.79 1.38 1.04
CA PHE A 157 -25.24 1.40 2.44
C PHE A 157 -25.94 0.12 2.84
N ARG A 158 -26.88 -0.39 2.02
CA ARG A 158 -27.55 -1.66 2.29
C ARG A 158 -26.58 -2.84 2.39
N VAL A 159 -25.57 -2.90 1.51
CA VAL A 159 -24.55 -3.95 1.56
C VAL A 159 -23.67 -3.78 2.81
N ALA A 160 -23.31 -2.56 3.19
CA ALA A 160 -22.56 -2.29 4.41
C ALA A 160 -23.29 -2.83 5.65
N ASP A 161 -24.60 -2.56 5.77
CA ASP A 161 -25.42 -3.04 6.88
C ASP A 161 -25.52 -4.56 6.90
N GLN A 162 -25.65 -5.21 5.74
CA GLN A 162 -25.66 -6.67 5.63
C GLN A 162 -24.33 -7.28 6.07
N LEU A 163 -23.21 -6.66 5.71
CA LEU A 163 -21.87 -7.12 6.12
C LEU A 163 -21.66 -6.94 7.63
N ALA A 164 -22.09 -5.81 8.19
CA ALA A 164 -22.03 -5.54 9.63
C ALA A 164 -22.86 -6.56 10.43
N ALA A 165 -24.05 -6.91 9.94
CA ALA A 165 -24.92 -7.89 10.59
C ALA A 165 -24.37 -9.33 10.56
N ARG A 166 -23.50 -9.67 9.61
CA ARG A 166 -22.86 -11.01 9.50
C ARG A 166 -21.66 -11.18 10.43
N GLY A 167 -21.13 -10.11 10.98
CA GLY A 167 -19.89 -10.12 11.78
C GLY A 167 -18.62 -10.34 10.95
N PRO A 168 -17.44 -10.18 11.56
CA PRO A 168 -16.18 -10.43 10.88
C PRO A 168 -16.06 -11.89 10.43
N ARG A 169 -15.58 -12.09 9.21
CA ARG A 169 -15.22 -13.44 8.74
C ARG A 169 -13.99 -13.89 9.52
N SER A 170 -14.18 -14.89 10.40
CA SER A 170 -13.11 -15.56 11.14
C SER A 170 -12.23 -16.40 10.21
#